data_5408413a011afd98728fc4a3316c3c80
#
_entry.id   5408413a011afd98728fc4a3316c3c80
#
_cell.length_a   1.000
_cell.length_b   1.000
_cell.length_c   1.000
_cell.angle_alpha   90.00
_cell.angle_beta   90.00
_cell.angle_gamma   90.00
#
_symmetry.space_group_name_H-M   'P 1'
#
loop_
_entity.id
_entity.type
_entity.pdbx_description
1 polymer ?
#
loop_
_entity_poly.entity_id
_entity_poly.type
_entity_poly.pdbx_seq_one_letter_code
_entity_poly.pdbx_strand_id
1 'polypeptide(L)'
;MLLEKGYRFISETDTEVLAQLLDYYYKGNPLEAITKVMHRVEGSYALGIIFSDYPDTVYSVRKDSPLIVGKGTDGNLIASDVPAVLKYTREVFFIQNEEIACLKKDAIEFYNVDGEPIQKESKMIEWDVNAAEKGGYEHFMLKEMYEQPKTCLLYTSDAAD
;
A
#
# COMPACT_ATOMS: atom_id res chain seq x y z
N MET A 1 15.38 23.32 -1.50
CA MET A 1 15.55 22.74 -2.86
C MET A 1 14.31 22.97 -3.74
N LEU A 2 13.10 22.43 -3.44
CA LEU A 2 11.91 22.63 -4.31
C LEU A 2 11.50 24.09 -4.42
N LEU A 3 11.44 24.84 -3.31
CA LEU A 3 11.16 26.29 -3.31
C LEU A 3 12.14 27.08 -4.19
N GLU A 4 13.42 26.77 -4.16
CA GLU A 4 14.45 27.40 -5.01
C GLU A 4 14.29 27.07 -6.50
N LYS A 5 13.56 25.97 -6.80
CA LYS A 5 13.19 25.55 -8.17
C LYS A 5 11.85 26.13 -8.63
N GLY A 6 11.22 26.97 -7.80
CA GLY A 6 9.98 27.64 -8.15
C GLY A 6 8.70 26.87 -7.77
N TYR A 7 8.79 25.73 -7.11
CA TYR A 7 7.63 25.01 -6.62
C TYR A 7 6.94 25.78 -5.51
N ARG A 8 5.62 25.83 -5.58
CA ARG A 8 4.77 26.50 -4.58
C ARG A 8 3.93 25.45 -3.87
N PHE A 9 3.90 25.52 -2.55
CA PHE A 9 3.07 24.68 -1.70
C PHE A 9 1.79 25.42 -1.36
N ILE A 10 0.64 24.77 -1.56
CA ILE A 10 -0.69 25.33 -1.33
C ILE A 10 -1.41 24.67 -0.16
N SER A 11 -0.94 23.52 0.29
CA SER A 11 -1.45 22.81 1.45
C SER A 11 -0.42 22.76 2.58
N GLU A 12 -0.89 22.40 3.78
CA GLU A 12 -0.03 22.17 4.95
C GLU A 12 0.34 20.67 5.11
N THR A 13 0.02 19.84 4.09
CA THR A 13 0.29 18.40 4.14
C THR A 13 1.69 18.07 3.63
N ASP A 14 2.37 17.14 4.29
CA ASP A 14 3.63 16.56 3.86
C ASP A 14 3.50 15.79 2.54
N THR A 15 2.34 15.22 2.25
CA THR A 15 2.05 14.49 1.00
C THR A 15 2.17 15.38 -0.24
N GLU A 16 1.89 16.67 -0.15
CA GLU A 16 2.10 17.61 -1.26
C GLU A 16 3.59 17.68 -1.65
N VAL A 17 4.48 17.61 -0.67
CA VAL A 17 5.94 17.59 -0.93
C VAL A 17 6.31 16.39 -1.78
N LEU A 18 5.69 15.22 -1.51
CA LEU A 18 5.92 14.00 -2.29
C LEU A 18 5.44 14.14 -3.74
N ALA A 19 4.25 14.71 -3.95
CA ALA A 19 3.70 14.96 -5.28
C ALA A 19 4.61 15.89 -6.10
N GLN A 20 5.06 17.00 -5.50
CA GLN A 20 5.95 17.95 -6.15
C GLN A 20 7.37 17.39 -6.36
N LEU A 21 7.84 16.51 -5.48
CA LEU A 21 9.13 15.85 -5.64
C LEU A 21 9.09 14.80 -6.77
N LEU A 22 7.96 14.09 -6.90
CA LEU A 22 7.70 13.19 -8.03
C LEU A 22 7.72 13.97 -9.35
N ASP A 23 7.01 15.09 -9.44
CA ASP A 23 7.02 15.97 -10.62
C ASP A 23 8.43 16.46 -10.95
N TYR A 24 9.20 16.88 -9.96
CA TYR A 24 10.58 17.33 -10.15
C TYR A 24 11.47 16.26 -10.77
N TYR A 25 11.34 15.00 -10.33
CA TYR A 25 12.15 13.89 -10.84
C TYR A 25 11.56 13.24 -12.09
N TYR A 26 10.28 13.45 -12.39
CA TYR A 26 9.63 12.87 -13.56
C TYR A 26 10.22 13.42 -14.87
N LYS A 27 10.68 12.51 -15.73
CA LYS A 27 11.21 12.81 -17.07
C LYS A 27 10.64 11.82 -18.10
N GLY A 28 9.34 11.48 -17.96
CA GLY A 28 8.68 10.53 -18.84
C GLY A 28 8.74 9.07 -18.38
N ASN A 29 9.45 8.77 -17.28
CA ASN A 29 9.51 7.44 -16.69
C ASN A 29 9.03 7.48 -15.22
N PRO A 30 7.80 6.97 -14.93
CA PRO A 30 7.26 6.94 -13.58
C PRO A 30 8.13 6.16 -12.58
N LEU A 31 8.59 4.98 -12.96
CA LEU A 31 9.37 4.10 -12.08
C LEU A 31 10.68 4.79 -11.64
N GLU A 32 11.38 5.42 -12.56
CA GLU A 32 12.60 6.18 -12.26
C GLU A 32 12.34 7.37 -11.32
N ALA A 33 11.22 8.07 -11.50
CA ALA A 33 10.84 9.15 -10.60
C ALA A 33 10.53 8.64 -9.19
N ILE A 34 9.79 7.54 -9.07
CA ILE A 34 9.43 6.91 -7.79
C ILE A 34 10.70 6.44 -7.05
N THR A 35 11.61 5.73 -7.71
CA THR A 35 12.86 5.26 -7.09
C THR A 35 13.69 6.42 -6.54
N LYS A 36 13.83 7.51 -7.31
CA LYS A 36 14.54 8.73 -6.85
C LYS A 36 13.88 9.37 -5.62
N VAL A 37 12.56 9.37 -5.57
CA VAL A 37 11.81 9.88 -4.41
C VAL A 37 12.02 8.99 -3.20
N MET A 38 11.92 7.66 -3.36
CA MET A 38 12.10 6.70 -2.27
C MET A 38 13.48 6.81 -1.62
N HIS A 39 14.54 6.96 -2.42
CA HIS A 39 15.90 7.16 -1.89
C HIS A 39 16.11 8.49 -1.17
N ARG A 40 15.21 9.45 -1.33
CA ARG A 40 15.35 10.79 -0.75
C ARG A 40 14.45 11.03 0.45
N VAL A 41 13.31 10.37 0.51
CA VAL A 41 12.30 10.61 1.53
C VAL A 41 12.55 9.73 2.75
N GLU A 42 12.57 10.36 3.92
CA GLU A 42 12.63 9.70 5.21
C GLU A 42 11.23 9.66 5.83
N GLY A 43 10.98 8.68 6.72
CA GLY A 43 9.72 8.52 7.42
C GLY A 43 8.86 7.40 6.86
N SER A 44 7.67 7.21 7.47
CA SER A 44 6.73 6.14 7.14
C SER A 44 5.69 6.64 6.15
N TYR A 45 5.44 5.87 5.10
CA TYR A 45 4.44 6.20 4.09
C TYR A 45 3.86 4.95 3.42
N ALA A 46 2.64 5.09 2.90
CA ALA A 46 2.01 4.19 1.95
C ALA A 46 1.31 5.06 0.89
N LEU A 47 1.75 4.96 -0.34
CA LEU A 47 1.36 5.87 -1.43
C LEU A 47 0.67 5.10 -2.56
N GLY A 48 -0.41 5.71 -3.09
CA GLY A 48 -0.96 5.41 -4.40
C GLY A 48 -0.68 6.59 -5.33
N ILE A 49 -0.01 6.34 -6.45
CA ILE A 49 0.50 7.37 -7.35
C ILE A 49 -0.08 7.15 -8.74
N ILE A 50 -0.60 8.22 -9.35
CA ILE A 50 -1.06 8.23 -10.75
C ILE A 50 -0.30 9.33 -11.48
N PHE A 51 0.20 9.01 -12.67
CA PHE A 51 0.82 9.97 -13.56
C PHE A 51 -0.15 10.29 -14.71
N SER A 52 -0.26 11.55 -15.08
CA SER A 52 -1.16 12.00 -16.15
C SER A 52 -0.89 11.32 -17.49
N ASP A 53 0.39 11.01 -17.76
CA ASP A 53 0.81 10.33 -18.98
C ASP A 53 0.54 8.81 -18.96
N TYR A 54 0.17 8.26 -17.78
CA TYR A 54 -0.14 6.85 -17.57
C TYR A 54 -1.46 6.69 -16.79
N PRO A 55 -2.60 7.15 -17.34
CA PRO A 55 -3.87 7.22 -16.63
C PRO A 55 -4.45 5.85 -16.24
N ASP A 56 -4.07 4.79 -16.95
CA ASP A 56 -4.53 3.41 -16.72
C ASP A 56 -3.60 2.63 -15.77
N THR A 57 -2.67 3.31 -15.11
CA THR A 57 -1.68 2.67 -14.24
C THR A 57 -1.63 3.34 -12.88
N VAL A 58 -1.77 2.55 -11.83
CA VAL A 58 -1.54 2.98 -10.45
C VAL A 58 -0.22 2.39 -9.97
N TYR A 59 0.67 3.25 -9.52
CA TYR A 59 1.87 2.81 -8.81
C TYR A 59 1.60 2.86 -7.32
N SER A 60 2.07 1.87 -6.57
CA SER A 60 1.99 1.90 -5.12
C SER A 60 3.33 1.55 -4.49
N VAL A 61 3.65 2.21 -3.42
CA VAL A 61 4.91 2.05 -2.68
C VAL A 61 4.69 2.30 -1.21
N ARG A 62 5.43 1.55 -0.36
CA ARG A 62 5.35 1.72 1.09
C ARG A 62 6.72 1.73 1.75
N LYS A 63 6.75 2.40 2.91
CA LYS A 63 7.80 2.27 3.91
C LYS A 63 7.15 2.36 5.30
N ASP A 64 7.32 1.31 6.11
CA ASP A 64 6.84 1.17 7.50
C ASP A 64 5.32 1.33 7.73
N SER A 65 4.56 1.77 6.73
CA SER A 65 3.09 1.81 6.76
C SER A 65 2.50 0.61 6.02
N PRO A 66 1.36 0.06 6.46
CA PRO A 66 0.76 -1.11 5.81
C PRO A 66 0.25 -0.78 4.41
N LEU A 67 0.48 -1.70 3.46
CA LEU A 67 -0.05 -1.63 2.11
C LEU A 67 -0.13 -3.03 1.52
N ILE A 68 -1.27 -3.33 0.90
CA ILE A 68 -1.50 -4.57 0.16
C ILE A 68 -2.01 -4.27 -1.24
N VAL A 69 -1.82 -5.20 -2.14
CA VAL A 69 -2.41 -5.22 -3.48
C VAL A 69 -3.38 -6.38 -3.57
N GLY A 70 -4.62 -6.10 -3.94
CA GLY A 70 -5.63 -7.11 -4.25
C GLY A 70 -5.70 -7.34 -5.77
N LYS A 71 -5.65 -8.61 -6.20
CA LYS A 71 -5.83 -8.99 -7.60
C LYS A 71 -7.31 -9.31 -7.86
N GLY A 72 -7.99 -8.39 -8.49
CA GLY A 72 -9.42 -8.53 -8.83
C GLY A 72 -9.66 -8.95 -10.28
N THR A 73 -10.88 -9.38 -10.56
CA THR A 73 -11.33 -9.76 -11.93
C THR A 73 -11.60 -8.54 -12.80
N ASP A 74 -12.10 -7.46 -12.23
CA ASP A 74 -12.48 -6.23 -12.94
C ASP A 74 -11.41 -5.14 -12.86
N GLY A 75 -10.29 -5.43 -12.22
CA GLY A 75 -9.16 -4.54 -12.00
C GLY A 75 -8.49 -4.80 -10.66
N ASN A 76 -7.30 -4.27 -10.49
CA ASN A 76 -6.48 -4.46 -9.32
C ASN A 76 -6.69 -3.32 -8.31
N LEU A 77 -6.49 -3.59 -7.04
CA LEU A 77 -6.83 -2.73 -5.91
C LEU A 77 -5.61 -2.51 -5.02
N ILE A 78 -5.54 -1.35 -4.38
CA ILE A 78 -4.62 -1.11 -3.27
C ILE A 78 -5.42 -0.77 -2.01
N ALA A 79 -4.95 -1.23 -0.85
CA ALA A 79 -5.53 -0.90 0.43
C ALA A 79 -4.48 -0.98 1.55
N SER A 80 -4.79 -0.40 2.69
CA SER A 80 -3.96 -0.50 3.90
C SER A 80 -4.06 -1.86 4.58
N ASP A 81 -5.23 -2.54 4.43
CA ASP A 81 -5.50 -3.81 5.09
C ASP A 81 -6.32 -4.79 4.23
N VAL A 82 -6.33 -6.05 4.66
CA VAL A 82 -7.04 -7.14 3.98
C VAL A 82 -8.56 -6.97 4.01
N PRO A 83 -9.20 -6.61 5.14
CA PRO A 83 -10.66 -6.43 5.19
C PRO A 83 -11.21 -5.49 4.12
N ALA A 84 -10.47 -4.45 3.76
CA ALA A 84 -10.91 -3.46 2.77
C ALA A 84 -11.08 -4.05 1.36
N VAL A 85 -10.33 -5.09 1.01
CA VAL A 85 -10.36 -5.71 -0.33
C VAL A 85 -11.19 -7.00 -0.39
N LEU A 86 -11.52 -7.63 0.74
CA LEU A 86 -12.16 -8.96 0.78
C LEU A 86 -13.49 -9.06 0.03
N LYS A 87 -14.25 -7.97 -0.07
CA LYS A 87 -15.49 -7.93 -0.85
C LYS A 87 -15.27 -7.95 -2.38
N TYR A 88 -14.05 -7.67 -2.84
CA TYR A 88 -13.68 -7.63 -4.25
C TYR A 88 -12.80 -8.80 -4.66
N THR A 89 -11.86 -9.19 -3.80
CA THR A 89 -10.93 -10.29 -4.07
C THR A 89 -10.39 -10.92 -2.80
N ARG A 90 -10.03 -12.18 -2.87
CA ARG A 90 -9.31 -12.92 -1.82
C ARG A 90 -7.85 -13.16 -2.18
N GLU A 91 -7.45 -12.89 -3.42
CA GLU A 91 -6.07 -13.02 -3.87
C GLU A 91 -5.33 -11.70 -3.63
N VAL A 92 -4.36 -11.72 -2.70
CA VAL A 92 -3.62 -10.52 -2.29
C VAL A 92 -2.12 -10.70 -2.34
N PHE A 93 -1.42 -9.60 -2.56
CA PHE A 93 0.04 -9.51 -2.43
C PHE A 93 0.36 -8.57 -1.27
N PHE A 94 1.21 -9.03 -0.36
CA PHE A 94 1.73 -8.20 0.74
C PHE A 94 2.97 -7.46 0.27
N ILE A 95 2.89 -6.14 0.20
CA ILE A 95 4.02 -5.30 -0.21
C ILE A 95 5.00 -5.18 0.95
N GLN A 96 6.29 -5.45 0.70
CA GLN A 96 7.36 -5.23 1.68
C GLN A 96 7.81 -3.76 1.65
N ASN A 97 8.61 -3.37 2.65
CA ASN A 97 9.22 -2.04 2.64
C ASN A 97 10.07 -1.85 1.40
N GLU A 98 9.94 -0.67 0.81
CA GLU A 98 10.73 -0.26 -0.36
C GLU A 98 10.48 -1.09 -1.63
N GLU A 99 9.38 -1.84 -1.68
CA GLU A 99 8.87 -2.43 -2.91
C GLU A 99 7.88 -1.49 -3.60
N ILE A 100 7.90 -1.51 -4.93
CA ILE A 100 6.97 -0.78 -5.79
C ILE A 100 6.07 -1.79 -6.49
N ALA A 101 4.75 -1.59 -6.44
CA ALA A 101 3.81 -2.31 -7.28
C ALA A 101 3.27 -1.38 -8.37
N CYS A 102 3.26 -1.88 -9.60
CA CYS A 102 2.70 -1.22 -10.77
C CYS A 102 1.44 -1.99 -11.18
N LEU A 103 0.27 -1.37 -10.96
CA LEU A 103 -1.03 -1.98 -11.18
C LEU A 103 -1.63 -1.44 -12.48
N LYS A 104 -1.85 -2.32 -13.43
CA LYS A 104 -2.69 -2.12 -14.61
C LYS A 104 -3.98 -2.91 -14.44
N LYS A 105 -4.95 -2.70 -15.30
CA LYS A 105 -6.23 -3.42 -15.22
C LYS A 105 -6.04 -4.94 -15.12
N ASP A 106 -5.22 -5.51 -15.99
CA ASP A 106 -5.08 -6.96 -16.17
C ASP A 106 -3.69 -7.50 -15.76
N ALA A 107 -2.83 -6.64 -15.20
CA ALA A 107 -1.46 -7.01 -14.83
C ALA A 107 -1.00 -6.31 -13.56
N ILE A 108 -0.16 -6.99 -12.79
CA ILE A 108 0.55 -6.45 -11.65
C ILE A 108 2.02 -6.80 -11.81
N GLU A 109 2.86 -5.78 -11.76
CA GLU A 109 4.31 -5.92 -11.83
C GLU A 109 4.91 -5.37 -10.52
N PHE A 110 5.98 -6.01 -10.04
CA PHE A 110 6.63 -5.60 -8.80
C PHE A 110 8.10 -5.27 -9.06
N TYR A 111 8.60 -4.26 -8.34
CA TYR A 111 9.97 -3.79 -8.44
C TYR A 111 10.54 -3.54 -7.05
N ASN A 112 11.86 -3.65 -6.93
CA ASN A 112 12.58 -3.21 -5.73
C ASN A 112 12.80 -1.69 -5.72
N VAL A 113 13.46 -1.18 -4.67
CA VAL A 113 13.77 0.25 -4.52
C VAL A 113 14.63 0.83 -5.65
N ASP A 114 15.40 0.00 -6.34
CA ASP A 114 16.26 0.40 -7.45
C ASP A 114 15.54 0.32 -8.82
N GLY A 115 14.26 -0.11 -8.82
CA GLY A 115 13.46 -0.25 -10.03
C GLY A 115 13.72 -1.55 -10.81
N GLU A 116 14.37 -2.53 -10.20
CA GLU A 116 14.56 -3.84 -10.80
C GLU A 116 13.33 -4.73 -10.58
N PRO A 117 12.89 -5.49 -11.60
CA PRO A 117 11.72 -6.35 -11.47
C PRO A 117 11.96 -7.48 -10.49
N ILE A 118 10.96 -7.74 -9.64
CA ILE A 118 10.97 -8.85 -8.67
C ILE A 118 9.75 -9.74 -8.88
N GLN A 119 9.91 -11.03 -8.58
CA GLN A 119 8.81 -11.98 -8.55
C GLN A 119 8.16 -11.97 -7.17
N LYS A 120 6.84 -12.01 -7.15
CA LYS A 120 6.07 -12.01 -5.90
C LYS A 120 4.92 -12.98 -6.00
N GLU A 121 4.74 -13.78 -4.95
CA GLU A 121 3.65 -14.74 -4.87
C GLU A 121 2.42 -14.09 -4.22
N SER A 122 1.25 -14.37 -4.76
CA SER A 122 -0.01 -14.01 -4.15
C SER A 122 -0.33 -14.96 -2.99
N LYS A 123 -1.10 -14.45 -2.02
CA LYS A 123 -1.68 -15.27 -0.96
C LYS A 123 -3.19 -15.26 -1.08
N MET A 124 -3.78 -16.46 -0.97
CA MET A 124 -5.23 -16.60 -0.88
C MET A 124 -5.68 -16.40 0.58
N ILE A 125 -6.59 -15.49 0.81
CA ILE A 125 -7.14 -15.19 2.14
C ILE A 125 -8.33 -16.11 2.40
N GLU A 126 -8.18 -16.99 3.37
CA GLU A 126 -9.19 -17.99 3.75
C GLU A 126 -10.17 -17.50 4.82
N TRP A 127 -9.89 -16.36 5.44
CA TRP A 127 -10.76 -15.85 6.52
C TRP A 127 -12.15 -15.52 6.01
N ASP A 128 -13.14 -15.72 6.88
CA ASP A 128 -14.50 -15.29 6.63
C ASP A 128 -14.59 -13.74 6.72
N VAL A 129 -15.24 -13.13 5.73
CA VAL A 129 -15.57 -11.69 5.72
C VAL A 129 -16.32 -11.28 6.99
N ASN A 130 -17.19 -12.17 7.50
CA ASN A 130 -17.93 -11.93 8.73
C ASN A 130 -17.02 -11.78 9.97
N ALA A 131 -15.84 -12.40 9.98
CA ALA A 131 -14.88 -12.21 11.06
C ALA A 131 -14.22 -10.83 11.03
N ALA A 132 -14.14 -10.21 9.85
CA ALA A 132 -13.62 -8.86 9.67
C ALA A 132 -14.68 -7.76 9.89
N GLU A 133 -15.97 -8.12 9.93
CA GLU A 133 -17.06 -7.20 10.25
C GLU A 133 -17.19 -6.94 11.76
N LYS A 134 -17.95 -5.91 12.11
CA LYS A 134 -18.15 -5.51 13.53
C LYS A 134 -18.74 -6.60 14.43
N GLY A 135 -19.24 -7.71 13.87
CA GLY A 135 -19.74 -8.88 14.61
C GLY A 135 -20.87 -8.55 15.59
N GLY A 136 -21.70 -7.56 15.26
CA GLY A 136 -22.80 -7.08 16.13
C GLY A 136 -22.39 -5.98 17.11
N TYR A 137 -21.14 -5.58 17.16
CA TYR A 137 -20.68 -4.45 17.98
C TYR A 137 -20.88 -3.11 17.26
N GLU A 138 -21.14 -2.06 18.01
CA GLU A 138 -21.34 -0.71 17.47
C GLU A 138 -20.04 -0.15 16.86
N HIS A 139 -18.88 -0.46 17.47
CA HIS A 139 -17.56 0.01 17.05
C HIS A 139 -16.56 -1.14 16.98
N PHE A 140 -15.62 -1.08 16.01
CA PHE A 140 -14.51 -2.05 15.87
C PHE A 140 -13.68 -2.15 17.15
N MET A 141 -13.33 -1.01 17.75
CA MET A 141 -12.56 -0.97 18.99
C MET A 141 -13.25 -1.74 20.13
N LEU A 142 -14.59 -1.64 20.22
CA LEU A 142 -15.36 -2.39 21.22
C LEU A 142 -15.26 -3.89 20.96
N LYS A 143 -15.39 -4.34 19.72
CA LYS A 143 -15.17 -5.73 19.31
C LYS A 143 -13.77 -6.21 19.70
N GLU A 144 -12.74 -5.47 19.36
CA GLU A 144 -11.34 -5.80 19.66
C GLU A 144 -11.09 -5.93 21.16
N MET A 145 -11.67 -5.05 21.98
CA MET A 145 -11.57 -5.13 23.44
C MET A 145 -12.18 -6.43 23.98
N TYR A 146 -13.33 -6.87 23.44
CA TYR A 146 -13.97 -8.13 23.86
C TYR A 146 -13.27 -9.37 23.32
N GLU A 147 -12.59 -9.27 22.17
CA GLU A 147 -11.81 -10.35 21.57
C GLU A 147 -10.40 -10.49 22.16
N GLN A 148 -9.92 -9.48 22.88
CA GLN A 148 -8.56 -9.44 23.46
C GLN A 148 -8.20 -10.68 24.28
N PRO A 149 -9.05 -11.23 25.17
CA PRO A 149 -8.73 -12.44 25.92
C PRO A 149 -8.47 -13.65 25.02
N LYS A 150 -9.21 -13.77 23.92
CA LYS A 150 -9.07 -14.85 22.93
C LYS A 150 -7.80 -14.69 22.11
N THR A 151 -7.48 -13.47 21.71
CA THR A 151 -6.28 -13.15 20.93
C THR A 151 -5.01 -13.32 21.75
N CYS A 152 -5.00 -12.91 23.02
CA CYS A 152 -3.90 -13.14 23.95
C CYS A 152 -3.59 -14.63 24.18
N LEU A 153 -4.62 -15.47 24.26
CA LEU A 153 -4.43 -16.91 24.45
C LEU A 153 -3.77 -17.57 23.22
N LEU A 154 -4.08 -17.11 22.00
CA LEU A 154 -3.45 -17.59 20.77
C LEU A 154 -1.94 -17.22 20.71
N TYR A 155 -1.60 -16.00 21.14
CA TYR A 155 -0.17 -15.56 21.18
C TYR A 155 0.66 -16.28 22.24
N THR A 156 0.08 -16.70 23.35
CA THR A 156 0.78 -17.40 24.43
C THR A 156 0.92 -18.90 24.15
N SER A 157 0.10 -19.50 23.31
CA SER A 157 0.22 -20.92 22.90
C SER A 157 1.32 -21.14 21.86
N ASP A 158 1.57 -20.18 20.96
CA ASP A 158 2.64 -20.27 19.97
C ASP A 158 4.04 -19.93 20.53
N ALA A 159 4.14 -19.37 21.73
CA ALA A 159 5.42 -19.04 22.37
C ALA A 159 5.94 -20.18 23.29
N ALA A 160 5.24 -21.32 23.35
CA ALA A 160 5.54 -22.45 24.23
C ALA A 160 6.07 -23.72 23.50
N ASP A 161 6.33 -23.64 22.18
CA ASP A 161 7.02 -24.66 21.36
C ASP A 161 8.44 -24.14 20.86
#